data_da8d64a74bdd72697c0dea68ee955657
#
_entry.id   da8d64a74bdd72697c0dea68ee955657
#
_cell.length_a   1.000
_cell.length_b   1.000
_cell.length_c   1.000
_cell.angle_alpha   90.00
_cell.angle_beta   90.00
_cell.angle_gamma   90.00
#
_symmetry.space_group_name_H-M   'P 1'
#
loop_
_entity.id
_entity.type
_entity.pdbx_description
1 polymer ?
#
loop_
_entity_poly.entity_id
_entity_poly.type
_entity_poly.pdbx_seq_one_letter_code
_entity_poly.pdbx_strand_id
1 'polypeptide(L)'
;MPGNNNEIEKRLWDAADELRANSKLKSSEYSVPVLGLIFLRYADHKFGVAEQEIQAERAARKGRRRQRPITVADYHVRGVLYLPDEARFGHLVRLAEGQNIGKAINRAMKAIEEHNPDLKDVLPKTYNRLGNATLISLLKTFHLIEMDVEGDVFGKIYEYFLGKFAMSEGRRGGQFFTPTSIVKLIVEIIEPYHGKLLDPASGSGGMFVQSARFVQRHQQNPSDEISIYGQERVAETVRLCKMNLAVHGLAGDVRQANTYYEDLHRSVGKFDFVMANPPFNVNRIDKDRIKDDPRFPFGLPRADNGNYVWIQVFYSALNEKGRAGFVMANSGSDARGSELEIRKKLIQSGAADVMVAVGSNFFYTVTLPCTLWFLDKGKARLHSSPQALLLIGVPRQDTVLFIDARHIYRQVDRAHREFTPAQIEYLANVARLYRGLEIETTQGSSELMEEHFPDGVYRDVAGLCKVVTRDNIEAQGWSLNPGRYVGVAERAEEDYDFVERLTELHEELEVLNSEAHELEEQISGNTTKLLEAMG
;
A
#
# COMPACT_ATOMS: atom_id res chain seq x y z
N MET A 1 20.14 10.42 12.64
CA MET A 1 21.32 9.67 12.17
C MET A 1 20.86 8.48 11.33
N PRO A 2 21.28 8.34 10.05
CA PRO A 2 20.77 7.27 9.16
C PRO A 2 21.28 5.86 9.47
N GLY A 3 22.19 5.68 10.43
CA GLY A 3 22.90 4.43 10.66
C GLY A 3 22.14 3.31 11.41
N ASN A 4 21.10 3.63 12.16
CA ASN A 4 20.46 2.65 13.07
C ASN A 4 19.40 1.80 12.36
N ASN A 5 18.72 2.30 11.32
CA ASN A 5 17.69 1.54 10.60
C ASN A 5 18.28 0.33 9.83
N ASN A 6 19.43 0.49 9.17
CA ASN A 6 20.07 -0.60 8.43
C ASN A 6 20.55 -1.75 9.34
N GLU A 7 20.94 -1.45 10.57
CA GLU A 7 21.37 -2.48 11.53
C GLU A 7 20.17 -3.26 12.10
N ILE A 8 19.05 -2.58 12.34
CA ILE A 8 17.80 -3.21 12.76
C ILE A 8 17.26 -4.11 11.64
N GLU A 9 17.21 -3.61 10.42
CA GLU A 9 16.82 -4.39 9.24
C GLU A 9 17.71 -5.62 9.04
N LYS A 10 19.02 -5.48 9.19
CA LYS A 10 19.97 -6.59 9.08
C LYS A 10 19.72 -7.66 10.14
N ARG A 11 19.54 -7.30 11.41
CA ARG A 11 19.26 -8.25 12.51
C ARG A 11 17.96 -9.01 12.30
N LEU A 12 16.96 -8.34 11.75
CA LEU A 12 15.68 -8.94 11.42
C LEU A 12 15.80 -9.92 10.24
N TRP A 13 16.67 -9.58 9.27
CA TRP A 13 17.01 -10.48 8.17
C TRP A 13 17.71 -11.75 8.67
N ASP A 14 18.71 -11.56 9.50
CA ASP A 14 19.46 -12.68 10.07
C ASP A 14 18.49 -13.63 10.81
N ALA A 15 17.50 -13.10 11.51
CA ALA A 15 16.45 -13.89 12.16
C ALA A 15 15.51 -14.62 11.16
N ALA A 16 15.14 -13.97 10.06
CA ALA A 16 14.33 -14.58 9.01
C ALA A 16 15.10 -15.67 8.24
N ASP A 17 16.39 -15.44 7.98
CA ASP A 17 17.26 -16.42 7.34
C ASP A 17 17.60 -17.61 8.26
N GLU A 18 17.76 -17.37 9.56
CA GLU A 18 17.88 -18.45 10.56
C GLU A 18 16.64 -19.36 10.55
N LEU A 19 15.44 -18.76 10.47
CA LEU A 19 14.19 -19.52 10.33
C LEU A 19 14.16 -20.32 9.04
N ARG A 20 14.56 -19.72 7.93
CA ARG A 20 14.60 -20.38 6.63
C ARG A 20 15.55 -21.58 6.62
N ALA A 21 16.72 -21.42 7.26
CA ALA A 21 17.75 -22.46 7.34
C ALA A 21 17.38 -23.60 8.31
N ASN A 22 16.74 -23.27 9.44
CA ASN A 22 16.62 -24.19 10.58
C ASN A 22 15.21 -24.71 10.86
N SER A 23 14.14 -24.08 10.31
CA SER A 23 12.77 -24.48 10.65
C SER A 23 12.21 -25.64 9.84
N LYS A 24 12.79 -26.00 8.70
CA LYS A 24 12.23 -26.93 7.68
C LYS A 24 10.83 -26.52 7.16
N LEU A 25 10.39 -25.31 7.44
CA LEU A 25 9.09 -24.76 7.03
C LEU A 25 9.24 -23.95 5.75
N LYS A 26 8.16 -23.85 4.97
CA LYS A 26 8.08 -22.93 3.84
C LYS A 26 7.92 -21.49 4.34
N SER A 27 8.29 -20.50 3.51
CA SER A 27 8.16 -19.07 3.85
C SER A 27 6.75 -18.71 4.31
N SER A 28 5.72 -19.26 3.66
CA SER A 28 4.30 -19.09 4.03
C SER A 28 3.95 -19.62 5.42
N GLU A 29 4.70 -20.58 5.94
CA GLU A 29 4.40 -21.22 7.23
C GLU A 29 5.07 -20.50 8.41
N TYR A 30 6.21 -19.80 8.19
CA TYR A 30 6.90 -19.06 9.25
C TYR A 30 6.68 -17.55 9.21
N SER A 31 6.22 -16.98 8.08
CA SER A 31 5.96 -15.55 7.96
C SER A 31 4.94 -15.04 8.98
N VAL A 32 3.79 -15.71 9.09
CA VAL A 32 2.73 -15.34 10.02
C VAL A 32 3.17 -15.43 11.50
N PRO A 33 3.83 -16.51 11.97
CA PRO A 33 4.43 -16.54 13.30
C PRO A 33 5.44 -15.44 13.58
N VAL A 34 6.31 -15.11 12.63
CA VAL A 34 7.31 -14.03 12.78
C VAL A 34 6.64 -12.67 12.91
N LEU A 35 5.72 -12.36 12.02
CA LEU A 35 4.94 -11.12 12.09
C LEU A 35 4.17 -11.01 13.41
N GLY A 36 3.65 -12.14 13.93
CA GLY A 36 3.00 -12.20 15.23
C GLY A 36 3.94 -11.88 16.40
N LEU A 37 5.20 -12.32 16.37
CA LEU A 37 6.19 -11.98 17.40
C LEU A 37 6.62 -10.51 17.31
N ILE A 38 6.79 -9.99 16.11
CA ILE A 38 7.08 -8.57 15.88
C ILE A 38 5.91 -7.72 16.38
N PHE A 39 4.66 -8.10 16.04
CA PHE A 39 3.45 -7.49 16.59
C PHE A 39 3.47 -7.48 18.12
N LEU A 40 3.73 -8.61 18.76
CA LEU A 40 3.75 -8.73 20.22
C LEU A 40 4.83 -7.83 20.84
N ARG A 41 6.02 -7.77 20.25
CA ARG A 41 7.12 -6.91 20.75
C ARG A 41 6.71 -5.43 20.73
N TYR A 42 6.06 -4.99 19.66
CA TYR A 42 5.59 -3.61 19.57
C TYR A 42 4.40 -3.33 20.47
N ALA A 43 3.43 -4.23 20.53
CA ALA A 43 2.29 -4.09 21.43
C ALA A 43 2.75 -3.96 22.90
N ASP A 44 3.76 -4.76 23.32
CA ASP A 44 4.36 -4.67 24.64
C ASP A 44 5.07 -3.33 24.89
N HIS A 45 5.78 -2.81 23.89
CA HIS A 45 6.39 -1.47 23.98
C HIS A 45 5.33 -0.37 24.16
N LYS A 46 4.30 -0.32 23.30
CA LYS A 46 3.21 0.65 23.40
C LYS A 46 2.45 0.55 24.73
N PHE A 47 2.20 -0.67 25.18
CA PHE A 47 1.60 -0.91 26.49
C PHE A 47 2.45 -0.34 27.61
N GLY A 48 3.78 -0.55 27.59
CA GLY A 48 4.71 -0.04 28.59
C GLY A 48 4.75 1.49 28.64
N VAL A 49 4.74 2.15 27.49
CA VAL A 49 4.67 3.62 27.38
C VAL A 49 3.36 4.13 27.99
N ALA A 50 2.22 3.58 27.56
CA ALA A 50 0.91 3.97 28.08
C ALA A 50 0.79 3.71 29.61
N GLU A 51 1.36 2.61 30.10
CA GLU A 51 1.40 2.31 31.53
C GLU A 51 2.15 3.39 32.32
N GLN A 52 3.31 3.83 31.82
CA GLN A 52 4.10 4.90 32.44
C GLN A 52 3.33 6.24 32.43
N GLU A 53 2.70 6.60 31.31
CA GLU A 53 1.86 7.79 31.21
C GLU A 53 0.69 7.79 32.18
N ILE A 54 -0.06 6.67 32.26
CA ILE A 54 -1.16 6.49 33.20
C ILE A 54 -0.68 6.63 34.65
N GLN A 55 0.49 6.07 34.98
CA GLN A 55 1.08 6.18 36.31
C GLN A 55 1.53 7.61 36.62
N ALA A 56 2.14 8.30 35.66
CA ALA A 56 2.57 9.70 35.81
C ALA A 56 1.36 10.64 36.00
N GLU A 57 0.30 10.50 35.19
CA GLU A 57 -0.94 11.27 35.35
C GLU A 57 -1.56 11.07 36.74
N ARG A 58 -1.53 9.83 37.24
CA ARG A 58 -2.02 9.50 38.58
C ARG A 58 -1.17 10.12 39.68
N ALA A 59 0.14 10.07 39.53
CA ALA A 59 1.05 10.70 40.49
C ALA A 59 0.87 12.23 40.52
N ALA A 60 0.61 12.86 39.37
CA ALA A 60 0.35 14.31 39.28
C ALA A 60 -0.99 14.71 39.94
N ARG A 61 -2.00 13.83 39.93
CA ARG A 61 -3.33 14.07 40.54
C ARG A 61 -3.35 13.79 42.06
N LYS A 62 -2.30 14.11 42.79
CA LYS A 62 -2.20 13.94 44.25
C LYS A 62 -3.26 14.77 45.00
N GLY A 63 -4.46 14.20 45.13
CA GLY A 63 -5.57 14.71 45.94
C GLY A 63 -6.22 13.58 46.72
N ARG A 64 -6.86 13.89 47.88
CA ARG A 64 -7.41 12.97 48.92
C ARG A 64 -8.46 11.95 48.47
N ARG A 65 -8.74 11.75 47.17
CA ARG A 65 -9.66 10.72 46.67
C ARG A 65 -8.90 9.45 46.34
N ARG A 66 -9.42 8.32 46.86
CA ARG A 66 -8.96 6.94 46.57
C ARG A 66 -8.93 6.77 45.04
N GLN A 67 -7.76 6.60 44.47
CA GLN A 67 -7.62 6.39 43.00
C GLN A 67 -8.25 5.04 42.64
N ARG A 68 -9.10 5.02 41.59
CA ARG A 68 -9.64 3.76 41.08
C ARG A 68 -8.50 2.88 40.48
N PRO A 69 -8.62 1.53 40.52
CA PRO A 69 -7.65 0.66 39.83
C PRO A 69 -7.50 1.02 38.32
N ILE A 70 -6.33 0.79 37.75
CA ILE A 70 -6.14 0.85 36.28
C ILE A 70 -6.92 -0.32 35.68
N THR A 71 -7.64 -0.07 34.63
CA THR A 71 -8.49 -1.03 33.93
C THR A 71 -8.11 -1.15 32.45
N VAL A 72 -8.55 -2.19 31.78
CA VAL A 72 -8.39 -2.38 30.33
C VAL A 72 -8.83 -1.15 29.54
N ALA A 73 -9.95 -0.52 29.95
CA ALA A 73 -10.46 0.68 29.28
C ALA A 73 -9.50 1.89 29.33
N ASP A 74 -8.63 1.98 30.32
CA ASP A 74 -7.65 3.08 30.41
C ASP A 74 -6.59 3.01 29.29
N TYR A 75 -6.32 1.81 28.79
CA TYR A 75 -5.45 1.57 27.64
C TYR A 75 -6.20 1.75 26.31
N HIS A 76 -7.41 1.20 26.20
CA HIS A 76 -8.21 1.28 24.96
C HIS A 76 -8.54 2.72 24.58
N VAL A 77 -8.83 3.62 25.53
CA VAL A 77 -9.06 5.05 25.27
C VAL A 77 -7.83 5.74 24.64
N ARG A 78 -6.64 5.18 24.86
CA ARG A 78 -5.38 5.65 24.27
C ARG A 78 -5.03 4.96 22.94
N GLY A 79 -5.92 4.12 22.42
CA GLY A 79 -5.66 3.32 21.22
C GLY A 79 -4.58 2.24 21.46
N VAL A 80 -4.37 1.81 22.70
CA VAL A 80 -3.35 0.83 23.07
C VAL A 80 -4.00 -0.48 23.47
N LEU A 81 -3.48 -1.58 22.92
CA LEU A 81 -3.91 -2.92 23.29
C LEU A 81 -3.56 -3.24 24.76
N TYR A 82 -4.49 -3.87 25.46
CA TYR A 82 -4.19 -4.38 26.80
C TYR A 82 -3.44 -5.70 26.72
N LEU A 83 -2.32 -5.79 27.43
CA LEU A 83 -1.51 -7.00 27.54
C LEU A 83 -1.50 -7.52 28.98
N PRO A 84 -2.06 -8.71 29.24
CA PRO A 84 -1.89 -9.35 30.54
C PRO A 84 -0.44 -9.78 30.79
N ASP A 85 -0.04 -9.97 32.05
CA ASP A 85 1.36 -10.23 32.43
C ASP A 85 1.99 -11.41 31.70
N GLU A 86 1.25 -12.49 31.45
CA GLU A 86 1.72 -13.66 30.70
C GLU A 86 1.97 -13.39 29.22
N ALA A 87 1.42 -12.29 28.69
CA ALA A 87 1.59 -11.85 27.31
C ALA A 87 2.66 -10.75 27.14
N ARG A 88 3.25 -10.28 28.24
CA ARG A 88 4.34 -9.31 28.19
C ARG A 88 5.57 -9.94 27.53
N PHE A 89 6.16 -9.24 26.56
CA PHE A 89 7.29 -9.78 25.79
C PHE A 89 8.47 -10.16 26.70
N GLY A 90 8.77 -9.33 27.70
CA GLY A 90 9.79 -9.59 28.70
C GLY A 90 9.50 -10.82 29.59
N HIS A 91 8.23 -11.21 29.78
CA HIS A 91 7.87 -12.46 30.45
C HIS A 91 8.26 -13.67 29.61
N LEU A 92 7.92 -13.65 28.31
CA LEU A 92 8.23 -14.75 27.37
C LEU A 92 9.73 -14.96 27.17
N VAL A 93 10.53 -13.90 27.13
CA VAL A 93 12.00 -13.97 27.02
C VAL A 93 12.63 -14.64 28.26
N ARG A 94 12.03 -14.47 29.44
CA ARG A 94 12.55 -15.02 30.70
C ARG A 94 12.09 -16.43 31.04
N LEU A 95 11.29 -17.07 30.18
CA LEU A 95 10.86 -18.45 30.40
C LEU A 95 12.07 -19.38 30.45
N ALA A 96 12.06 -20.30 31.45
CA ALA A 96 13.17 -21.22 31.67
C ALA A 96 13.37 -22.17 30.47
N GLU A 97 14.63 -22.49 30.18
CA GLU A 97 14.99 -23.55 29.26
C GLU A 97 14.39 -24.88 29.74
N GLY A 98 13.57 -25.51 28.89
CA GLY A 98 12.81 -26.73 29.27
C GLY A 98 11.30 -26.52 29.31
N GLN A 99 10.82 -25.29 29.38
CA GLN A 99 9.40 -24.99 29.15
C GLN A 99 9.05 -25.05 27.65
N ASN A 100 7.80 -25.40 27.37
CA ASN A 100 7.29 -25.37 25.99
C ASN A 100 6.98 -23.91 25.57
N ILE A 101 7.96 -23.27 24.95
CA ILE A 101 7.90 -21.87 24.51
C ILE A 101 6.74 -21.63 23.53
N GLY A 102 6.56 -22.53 22.57
CA GLY A 102 5.48 -22.42 21.59
C GLY A 102 4.09 -22.44 22.25
N LYS A 103 3.90 -23.27 23.28
CA LYS A 103 2.65 -23.31 24.06
C LYS A 103 2.46 -22.04 24.88
N ALA A 104 3.54 -21.47 25.44
CA ALA A 104 3.49 -20.22 26.19
C ALA A 104 3.10 -19.05 25.29
N ILE A 105 3.71 -18.92 24.10
CA ILE A 105 3.36 -17.88 23.12
C ILE A 105 1.90 -18.03 22.66
N ASN A 106 1.45 -19.25 22.33
CA ASN A 106 0.05 -19.48 21.96
C ASN A 106 -0.93 -19.05 23.05
N ARG A 107 -0.59 -19.27 24.34
CA ARG A 107 -1.39 -18.81 25.47
C ARG A 107 -1.40 -17.28 25.57
N ALA A 108 -0.24 -16.65 25.42
CA ALA A 108 -0.10 -15.20 25.41
C ALA A 108 -0.98 -14.56 24.32
N MET A 109 -0.92 -15.07 23.08
CA MET A 109 -1.76 -14.59 21.98
C MET A 109 -3.25 -14.73 22.29
N LYS A 110 -3.67 -15.86 22.87
CA LYS A 110 -5.05 -16.06 23.28
C LYS A 110 -5.48 -15.08 24.38
N ALA A 111 -4.65 -14.86 25.37
CA ALA A 111 -4.93 -13.92 26.46
C ALA A 111 -5.04 -12.47 25.97
N ILE A 112 -4.25 -12.07 24.95
CA ILE A 112 -4.41 -10.76 24.29
C ILE A 112 -5.79 -10.66 23.63
N GLU A 113 -6.22 -11.67 22.86
CA GLU A 113 -7.52 -11.66 22.20
C GLU A 113 -8.70 -11.61 23.19
N GLU A 114 -8.59 -12.24 24.36
CA GLU A 114 -9.62 -12.23 25.40
C GLU A 114 -9.86 -10.82 25.97
N HIS A 115 -8.84 -9.96 25.96
CA HIS A 115 -8.92 -8.59 26.47
C HIS A 115 -9.09 -7.53 25.37
N ASN A 116 -8.95 -7.91 24.10
CA ASN A 116 -9.05 -7.01 22.96
C ASN A 116 -10.00 -7.62 21.90
N PRO A 117 -11.32 -7.38 22.00
CA PRO A 117 -12.35 -8.06 21.20
C PRO A 117 -12.15 -7.93 19.67
N ASP A 118 -11.57 -6.83 19.22
CA ASP A 118 -11.30 -6.58 17.78
C ASP A 118 -10.26 -7.55 17.20
N LEU A 119 -9.44 -8.16 18.07
CA LEU A 119 -8.43 -9.15 17.68
C LEU A 119 -8.93 -10.60 17.81
N LYS A 120 -10.20 -10.83 18.11
CA LYS A 120 -10.73 -12.18 18.28
C LYS A 120 -10.43 -13.05 17.05
N ASP A 121 -9.79 -14.19 17.27
CA ASP A 121 -9.37 -15.17 16.27
C ASP A 121 -8.39 -14.63 15.18
N VAL A 122 -7.71 -13.51 15.47
CA VAL A 122 -6.80 -12.82 14.56
C VAL A 122 -5.35 -13.26 14.75
N LEU A 123 -4.90 -13.37 16.02
CA LEU A 123 -3.49 -13.60 16.32
C LEU A 123 -3.05 -15.03 16.00
N PRO A 124 -1.81 -15.24 15.52
CA PRO A 124 -1.31 -16.57 15.20
C PRO A 124 -1.14 -17.43 16.46
N LYS A 125 -1.57 -18.70 16.40
CA LYS A 125 -1.49 -19.67 17.51
C LYS A 125 -0.83 -20.98 17.04
N THR A 126 0.12 -20.89 16.13
CA THR A 126 0.80 -22.04 15.51
C THR A 126 2.25 -22.21 15.95
N TYR A 127 2.65 -21.52 17.02
CA TYR A 127 4.05 -21.50 17.50
C TYR A 127 4.57 -22.86 17.99
N ASN A 128 3.69 -23.78 18.32
CA ASN A 128 4.05 -25.16 18.67
C ASN A 128 4.59 -25.99 17.47
N ARG A 129 4.51 -25.46 16.25
CA ARG A 129 5.13 -26.07 15.06
C ARG A 129 6.60 -25.70 14.92
N LEU A 130 7.05 -24.68 15.63
CA LEU A 130 8.45 -24.22 15.64
C LEU A 130 9.19 -24.86 16.82
N GLY A 131 10.46 -25.20 16.60
CA GLY A 131 11.31 -25.73 17.67
C GLY A 131 11.58 -24.71 18.78
N ASN A 132 11.70 -25.16 20.02
CA ASN A 132 11.97 -24.27 21.16
C ASN A 132 13.25 -23.43 20.96
N ALA A 133 14.33 -24.01 20.42
CA ALA A 133 15.57 -23.29 20.18
C ALA A 133 15.37 -22.10 19.22
N THR A 134 14.65 -22.32 18.12
CA THR A 134 14.30 -21.28 17.15
C THR A 134 13.45 -20.18 17.78
N LEU A 135 12.44 -20.54 18.59
CA LEU A 135 11.59 -19.55 19.26
C LEU A 135 12.37 -18.72 20.28
N ILE A 136 13.30 -19.32 21.02
CA ILE A 136 14.17 -18.63 21.98
C ILE A 136 15.09 -17.64 21.24
N SER A 137 15.70 -18.06 20.12
CA SER A 137 16.53 -17.19 19.28
C SER A 137 15.75 -15.99 18.78
N LEU A 138 14.54 -16.20 18.22
CA LEU A 138 13.67 -15.12 17.74
C LEU A 138 13.26 -14.16 18.85
N LEU A 139 12.84 -14.67 20.01
CA LEU A 139 12.46 -13.83 21.14
C LEU A 139 13.64 -12.97 21.60
N LYS A 140 14.84 -13.55 21.71
CA LYS A 140 16.07 -12.81 22.07
C LYS A 140 16.40 -11.74 21.03
N THR A 141 16.36 -12.07 19.74
CA THR A 141 16.65 -11.14 18.63
C THR A 141 15.67 -9.97 18.64
N PHE A 142 14.36 -10.24 18.75
CA PHE A 142 13.35 -9.17 18.75
C PHE A 142 13.37 -8.36 20.06
N HIS A 143 13.81 -8.93 21.18
CA HIS A 143 13.97 -8.20 22.43
C HIS A 143 15.05 -7.11 22.34
N LEU A 144 16.11 -7.34 21.56
CA LEU A 144 17.22 -6.41 21.36
C LEU A 144 16.90 -5.27 20.39
N ILE A 145 15.72 -5.27 19.74
CA ILE A 145 15.30 -4.17 18.89
C ILE A 145 14.97 -2.97 19.76
N GLU A 146 15.69 -1.88 19.55
CA GLU A 146 15.40 -0.59 20.17
C GLU A 146 14.10 -0.02 19.58
N MET A 147 13.12 0.23 20.47
CA MET A 147 11.79 0.70 20.08
C MET A 147 11.59 2.19 20.36
N ASP A 148 12.56 2.85 21.01
CA ASP A 148 12.49 4.27 21.44
C ASP A 148 13.08 5.23 20.41
N VAL A 149 13.21 4.81 19.14
CA VAL A 149 13.72 5.66 18.05
C VAL A 149 12.59 6.55 17.56
N GLU A 150 12.89 7.86 17.38
CA GLU A 150 11.92 8.81 16.83
C GLU A 150 11.37 8.37 15.47
N GLY A 151 10.05 8.39 15.34
CA GLY A 151 9.31 7.98 14.16
C GLY A 151 8.72 6.58 14.25
N ASP A 152 7.92 6.21 13.24
CA ASP A 152 7.29 4.89 13.14
C ASP A 152 8.28 3.83 12.61
N VAL A 153 9.26 3.50 13.43
CA VAL A 153 10.27 2.46 13.11
C VAL A 153 9.59 1.10 12.99
N PHE A 154 8.62 0.83 13.87
CA PHE A 154 7.92 -0.46 13.84
C PHE A 154 7.07 -0.65 12.58
N GLY A 155 6.28 0.36 12.19
CA GLY A 155 5.50 0.29 10.96
C GLY A 155 6.39 0.04 9.76
N LYS A 156 7.56 0.68 9.69
CA LYS A 156 8.56 0.42 8.66
C LYS A 156 9.10 -1.02 8.71
N ILE A 157 9.41 -1.53 9.90
CA ILE A 157 9.86 -2.90 10.10
C ILE A 157 8.77 -3.89 9.68
N TYR A 158 7.54 -3.68 10.12
CA TYR A 158 6.42 -4.54 9.81
C TYR A 158 6.11 -4.55 8.31
N GLU A 159 6.07 -3.38 7.68
CA GLU A 159 5.91 -3.23 6.23
C GLU A 159 7.06 -3.86 5.44
N TYR A 160 8.30 -3.71 5.91
CA TYR A 160 9.47 -4.34 5.31
C TYR A 160 9.36 -5.86 5.30
N PHE A 161 8.98 -6.47 6.44
CA PHE A 161 8.77 -7.92 6.51
C PHE A 161 7.61 -8.39 5.64
N LEU A 162 6.49 -7.67 5.63
CA LEU A 162 5.39 -7.97 4.73
C LEU A 162 5.85 -7.97 3.27
N GLY A 163 6.61 -6.95 2.86
CA GLY A 163 7.18 -6.86 1.52
C GLY A 163 8.13 -8.02 1.20
N LYS A 164 9.01 -8.37 2.13
CA LYS A 164 10.00 -9.45 1.93
C LYS A 164 9.36 -10.85 1.92
N PHE A 165 8.35 -11.10 2.75
CA PHE A 165 7.60 -12.35 2.70
C PHE A 165 6.79 -12.47 1.41
N ALA A 166 6.18 -11.38 0.94
CA ALA A 166 5.50 -11.35 -0.35
C ALA A 166 6.46 -11.69 -1.51
N MET A 167 7.71 -11.20 -1.47
CA MET A 167 8.75 -11.56 -2.45
C MET A 167 9.14 -13.04 -2.38
N SER A 168 9.25 -13.61 -1.16
CA SER A 168 9.69 -15.00 -0.97
C SER A 168 8.65 -16.03 -1.42
N GLU A 169 7.36 -15.69 -1.43
CA GLU A 169 6.27 -16.55 -1.89
C GLU A 169 6.16 -16.64 -3.42
N GLY A 170 6.87 -15.78 -4.15
CA GLY A 170 7.00 -15.80 -5.60
C GLY A 170 5.69 -15.56 -6.37
N ARG A 171 5.76 -15.63 -7.71
CA ARG A 171 4.66 -15.32 -8.66
C ARG A 171 3.34 -16.09 -8.47
N ARG A 172 3.31 -17.14 -7.63
CA ARG A 172 2.12 -17.99 -7.43
C ARG A 172 1.16 -17.49 -6.33
N GLY A 173 1.59 -16.58 -5.46
CA GLY A 173 0.76 -16.06 -4.36
C GLY A 173 -0.28 -15.02 -4.78
N GLY A 174 -0.14 -14.37 -5.94
CA GLY A 174 -1.11 -13.40 -6.48
C GLY A 174 -1.34 -12.15 -5.62
N GLN A 175 -0.65 -12.03 -4.51
CA GLN A 175 -0.77 -10.89 -3.60
C GLN A 175 0.40 -9.93 -3.84
N PHE A 176 0.12 -8.89 -4.60
CA PHE A 176 1.08 -7.80 -4.81
C PHE A 176 1.10 -6.92 -3.55
N PHE A 177 2.20 -6.97 -2.81
CA PHE A 177 2.44 -5.94 -1.81
C PHE A 177 2.60 -4.60 -2.54
N THR A 178 1.76 -3.64 -2.19
CA THR A 178 1.83 -2.30 -2.80
C THR A 178 2.99 -1.54 -2.17
N PRO A 179 3.97 -1.07 -2.94
CA PRO A 179 5.07 -0.27 -2.42
C PRO A 179 4.57 0.95 -1.66
N THR A 180 5.15 1.19 -0.49
CA THR A 180 4.72 2.27 0.41
C THR A 180 4.74 3.64 -0.26
N SER A 181 5.70 3.91 -1.15
CA SER A 181 5.78 5.18 -1.87
C SER A 181 4.60 5.40 -2.83
N ILE A 182 4.11 4.33 -3.48
CA ILE A 182 2.89 4.37 -4.33
C ILE A 182 1.66 4.60 -3.46
N VAL A 183 1.52 3.88 -2.34
CA VAL A 183 0.40 4.08 -1.41
C VAL A 183 0.35 5.52 -0.91
N LYS A 184 1.50 6.07 -0.50
CA LYS A 184 1.61 7.47 -0.07
C LYS A 184 1.18 8.44 -1.17
N LEU A 185 1.63 8.25 -2.40
CA LEU A 185 1.22 9.11 -3.52
C LEU A 185 -0.30 9.05 -3.75
N ILE A 186 -0.91 7.88 -3.67
CA ILE A 186 -2.36 7.74 -3.77
C ILE A 186 -3.05 8.53 -2.66
N VAL A 187 -2.60 8.36 -1.41
CA VAL A 187 -3.17 9.05 -0.24
C VAL A 187 -3.03 10.57 -0.35
N GLU A 188 -1.85 11.07 -0.75
CA GLU A 188 -1.61 12.51 -0.91
C GLU A 188 -2.49 13.14 -2.00
N ILE A 189 -2.76 12.43 -3.09
CA ILE A 189 -3.64 12.94 -4.16
C ILE A 189 -5.12 12.86 -3.77
N ILE A 190 -5.54 11.83 -3.00
CA ILE A 190 -6.94 11.67 -2.57
C ILE A 190 -7.29 12.59 -1.41
N GLU A 191 -6.35 12.82 -0.49
CA GLU A 191 -6.51 13.66 0.70
C GLU A 191 -7.66 13.18 1.62
N PRO A 192 -7.53 12.00 2.26
CA PRO A 192 -8.59 11.42 3.09
C PRO A 192 -8.63 12.06 4.49
N TYR A 193 -8.98 13.33 4.58
CA TYR A 193 -9.04 14.06 5.84
C TYR A 193 -10.12 13.53 6.79
N HIS A 194 -11.32 13.25 6.26
CA HIS A 194 -12.48 12.90 7.08
C HIS A 194 -13.49 12.09 6.29
N GLY A 195 -13.99 10.98 6.85
CA GLY A 195 -15.07 10.20 6.26
C GLY A 195 -14.83 8.69 6.25
N LYS A 196 -15.62 8.00 5.42
CA LYS A 196 -15.58 6.54 5.27
C LYS A 196 -14.62 6.13 4.17
N LEU A 197 -13.65 5.31 4.52
CA LEU A 197 -12.63 4.80 3.64
C LEU A 197 -12.86 3.31 3.36
N LEU A 198 -12.94 2.93 2.09
CA LEU A 198 -13.06 1.54 1.64
C LEU A 198 -11.81 1.10 0.87
N ASP A 199 -11.30 -0.08 1.20
CA ASP A 199 -10.41 -0.86 0.33
C ASP A 199 -11.03 -2.25 0.10
N PRO A 200 -11.63 -2.50 -1.09
CA PRO A 200 -12.29 -3.77 -1.38
C PRO A 200 -11.33 -4.88 -1.81
N ALA A 201 -10.01 -4.63 -1.80
CA ALA A 201 -8.92 -5.58 -2.00
C ALA A 201 -7.80 -5.31 -0.99
N SER A 202 -8.17 -5.23 0.31
CA SER A 202 -7.42 -4.53 1.35
C SER A 202 -6.01 -5.09 1.62
N GLY A 203 -5.72 -6.30 1.15
CA GLY A 203 -4.43 -6.90 1.40
C GLY A 203 -4.05 -6.85 2.89
N SER A 204 -2.84 -6.40 3.19
CA SER A 204 -2.36 -6.21 4.58
C SER A 204 -2.79 -4.88 5.22
N GLY A 205 -3.60 -4.06 4.56
CA GLY A 205 -4.12 -2.81 5.10
C GLY A 205 -3.20 -1.59 4.94
N GLY A 206 -2.23 -1.64 4.03
CA GLY A 206 -1.27 -0.54 3.81
C GLY A 206 -1.93 0.79 3.47
N MET A 207 -3.02 0.78 2.68
CA MET A 207 -3.80 1.98 2.33
C MET A 207 -4.38 2.64 3.59
N PHE A 208 -4.92 1.87 4.51
CA PHE A 208 -5.51 2.38 5.76
C PHE A 208 -4.47 3.03 6.68
N VAL A 209 -3.32 2.36 6.84
CA VAL A 209 -2.23 2.86 7.68
C VAL A 209 -1.67 4.17 7.14
N GLN A 210 -1.44 4.28 5.83
CA GLN A 210 -0.94 5.51 5.25
C GLN A 210 -1.98 6.64 5.28
N SER A 211 -3.27 6.33 5.16
CA SER A 211 -4.36 7.30 5.35
C SER A 211 -4.39 7.83 6.79
N ALA A 212 -4.25 6.96 7.77
CA ALA A 212 -4.17 7.38 9.17
C ALA A 212 -2.94 8.26 9.44
N ARG A 213 -1.78 7.94 8.85
CA ARG A 213 -0.58 8.79 8.94
C ARG A 213 -0.77 10.14 8.28
N PHE A 214 -1.50 10.20 7.16
CA PHE A 214 -1.88 11.46 6.52
C PHE A 214 -2.68 12.34 7.47
N VAL A 215 -3.72 11.81 8.10
CA VAL A 215 -4.56 12.51 9.09
C VAL A 215 -3.73 12.99 10.28
N GLN A 216 -2.85 12.13 10.83
CA GLN A 216 -1.95 12.48 11.94
C GLN A 216 -0.99 13.61 11.57
N ARG A 217 -0.42 13.60 10.37
CA ARG A 217 0.48 14.67 9.90
C ARG A 217 -0.24 16.02 9.84
N HIS A 218 -1.55 16.01 9.57
CA HIS A 218 -2.40 17.20 9.62
C HIS A 218 -2.96 17.48 11.02
N GLN A 219 -2.31 16.95 12.07
CA GLN A 219 -2.60 17.20 13.49
C GLN A 219 -4.02 16.80 13.92
N GLN A 220 -4.61 15.81 13.27
CA GLN A 220 -5.92 15.25 13.61
C GLN A 220 -5.77 13.83 14.13
N ASN A 221 -6.79 13.36 14.86
CA ASN A 221 -6.81 11.98 15.36
C ASN A 221 -7.51 11.04 14.35
N PRO A 222 -6.80 10.08 13.74
CA PRO A 222 -7.39 9.21 12.73
C PRO A 222 -8.63 8.44 13.21
N SER A 223 -8.67 8.06 14.49
CA SER A 223 -9.80 7.30 15.04
C SER A 223 -11.10 8.11 15.12
N ASP A 224 -10.99 9.43 15.14
CA ASP A 224 -12.14 10.33 15.15
C ASP A 224 -12.55 10.75 13.73
N GLU A 225 -11.57 10.79 12.81
CA GLU A 225 -11.77 11.36 11.48
C GLU A 225 -12.13 10.32 10.43
N ILE A 226 -11.51 9.13 10.44
CA ILE A 226 -11.72 8.13 9.40
C ILE A 226 -12.35 6.83 9.93
N SER A 227 -13.35 6.34 9.20
CA SER A 227 -13.95 5.03 9.44
C SER A 227 -13.47 4.05 8.37
N ILE A 228 -12.80 2.99 8.78
CA ILE A 228 -12.11 2.04 7.91
C ILE A 228 -12.99 0.82 7.61
N TYR A 229 -13.11 0.50 6.32
CA TYR A 229 -13.81 -0.67 5.81
C TYR A 229 -12.93 -1.41 4.82
N GLY A 230 -12.75 -2.71 5.03
CA GLY A 230 -11.92 -3.56 4.17
C GLY A 230 -12.64 -4.83 3.73
N GLN A 231 -12.33 -5.31 2.54
CA GLN A 231 -12.73 -6.62 2.07
C GLN A 231 -11.54 -7.33 1.43
N GLU A 232 -11.31 -8.58 1.81
CA GLU A 232 -10.19 -9.36 1.30
C GLU A 232 -10.61 -10.83 1.16
N ARG A 233 -10.15 -11.48 0.10
CA ARG A 233 -10.53 -12.86 -0.21
C ARG A 233 -9.86 -13.89 0.70
N VAL A 234 -8.61 -13.65 1.08
CA VAL A 234 -7.78 -14.62 1.80
C VAL A 234 -7.85 -14.38 3.30
N ALA A 235 -8.28 -15.38 4.07
CA ALA A 235 -8.48 -15.28 5.52
C ALA A 235 -7.20 -14.89 6.27
N GLU A 236 -6.05 -15.43 5.88
CA GLU A 236 -4.75 -15.11 6.46
C GLU A 236 -4.41 -13.63 6.25
N THR A 237 -4.70 -13.10 5.08
CA THR A 237 -4.47 -11.69 4.73
C THR A 237 -5.41 -10.77 5.51
N VAL A 238 -6.67 -11.17 5.73
CA VAL A 238 -7.60 -10.45 6.64
C VAL A 238 -7.02 -10.36 8.05
N ARG A 239 -6.43 -11.45 8.57
CA ARG A 239 -5.78 -11.44 9.90
C ARG A 239 -4.59 -10.48 9.92
N LEU A 240 -3.74 -10.52 8.90
CA LEU A 240 -2.60 -9.59 8.78
C LEU A 240 -3.07 -8.13 8.74
N CYS A 241 -4.14 -7.82 7.98
CA CYS A 241 -4.73 -6.49 7.96
C CYS A 241 -5.20 -6.05 9.35
N LYS A 242 -5.96 -6.89 10.05
CA LYS A 242 -6.44 -6.58 11.40
C LYS A 242 -5.31 -6.40 12.41
N MET A 243 -4.26 -7.22 12.33
CA MET A 243 -3.06 -7.04 13.15
C MET A 243 -2.37 -5.71 12.84
N ASN A 244 -2.23 -5.37 11.57
CA ASN A 244 -1.62 -4.12 11.13
C ASN A 244 -2.41 -2.89 11.62
N LEU A 245 -3.73 -2.93 11.52
CA LEU A 245 -4.59 -1.86 12.07
C LEU A 245 -4.42 -1.74 13.59
N ALA A 246 -4.50 -2.85 14.33
CA ALA A 246 -4.40 -2.86 15.78
C ALA A 246 -3.05 -2.31 16.30
N VAL A 247 -1.96 -2.62 15.61
CA VAL A 247 -0.63 -2.10 15.89
C VAL A 247 -0.57 -0.57 15.76
N HIS A 248 -1.30 -0.01 14.81
CA HIS A 248 -1.36 1.43 14.60
C HIS A 248 -2.48 2.11 15.42
N GLY A 249 -3.12 1.38 16.35
CA GLY A 249 -4.21 1.90 17.17
C GLY A 249 -5.47 2.22 16.36
N LEU A 250 -5.65 1.56 15.23
CA LEU A 250 -6.78 1.76 14.32
C LEU A 250 -7.81 0.64 14.48
N ALA A 251 -9.07 1.00 14.48
CA ALA A 251 -10.19 0.07 14.35
C ALA A 251 -10.69 0.06 12.90
N GLY A 252 -11.12 -1.11 12.41
CA GLY A 252 -11.66 -1.23 11.06
C GLY A 252 -12.53 -2.47 10.87
N ASP A 253 -13.60 -2.33 10.09
CA ASP A 253 -14.47 -3.45 9.71
C ASP A 253 -13.89 -4.15 8.47
N VAL A 254 -12.95 -5.09 8.70
CA VAL A 254 -12.30 -5.88 7.64
C VAL A 254 -12.93 -7.26 7.59
N ARG A 255 -13.51 -7.61 6.43
CA ARG A 255 -14.28 -8.85 6.23
C ARG A 255 -13.66 -9.73 5.15
N GLN A 256 -13.77 -11.05 5.35
CA GLN A 256 -13.37 -12.01 4.33
C GLN A 256 -14.48 -12.20 3.31
N ALA A 257 -14.22 -11.85 2.04
CA ALA A 257 -15.11 -12.12 0.93
C ALA A 257 -14.41 -12.01 -0.43
N ASN A 258 -14.98 -12.63 -1.44
CA ASN A 258 -14.55 -12.41 -2.82
C ASN A 258 -15.32 -11.22 -3.43
N THR A 259 -14.67 -10.08 -3.54
CA THR A 259 -15.28 -8.83 -3.99
C THR A 259 -15.90 -8.91 -5.40
N TYR A 260 -15.45 -9.80 -6.25
CA TYR A 260 -16.13 -10.00 -7.54
C TYR A 260 -17.60 -10.36 -7.37
N TYR A 261 -17.95 -11.16 -6.34
CA TYR A 261 -19.26 -11.77 -6.17
C TYR A 261 -20.02 -11.30 -4.93
N GLU A 262 -19.34 -10.64 -3.99
CA GLU A 262 -19.87 -10.31 -2.68
C GLU A 262 -19.56 -8.86 -2.32
N ASP A 263 -20.54 -8.15 -1.79
CA ASP A 263 -20.42 -6.80 -1.25
C ASP A 263 -20.94 -6.77 0.20
N LEU A 264 -20.07 -7.16 1.13
CA LEU A 264 -20.43 -7.29 2.54
C LEU A 264 -20.68 -5.93 3.24
N HIS A 265 -20.20 -4.84 2.66
CA HIS A 265 -20.39 -3.49 3.17
C HIS A 265 -21.57 -2.76 2.52
N ARG A 266 -22.21 -3.38 1.51
CA ARG A 266 -23.26 -2.75 0.70
C ARG A 266 -22.78 -1.39 0.20
N SER A 267 -21.68 -1.42 -0.51
CA SER A 267 -20.79 -0.28 -0.75
C SER A 267 -21.37 0.81 -1.65
N VAL A 268 -22.32 0.47 -2.53
CA VAL A 268 -22.82 1.39 -3.56
C VAL A 268 -23.24 2.75 -2.99
N GLY A 269 -22.56 3.82 -3.42
CA GLY A 269 -22.88 5.22 -3.08
C GLY A 269 -22.58 5.63 -1.63
N LYS A 270 -21.73 4.89 -0.89
CA LYS A 270 -21.59 5.12 0.57
C LYS A 270 -20.28 5.72 1.02
N PHE A 271 -19.22 5.60 0.25
CA PHE A 271 -17.86 5.91 0.69
C PHE A 271 -17.37 7.25 0.20
N ASP A 272 -16.71 7.97 1.10
CA ASP A 272 -16.05 9.22 0.79
C ASP A 272 -14.75 8.96 0.04
N PHE A 273 -14.05 7.88 0.41
CA PHE A 273 -12.78 7.49 -0.19
C PHE A 273 -12.76 6.00 -0.52
N VAL A 274 -12.24 5.67 -1.71
CA VAL A 274 -11.95 4.29 -2.12
C VAL A 274 -10.50 4.22 -2.59
N MET A 275 -9.72 3.35 -1.98
CA MET A 275 -8.33 3.11 -2.38
C MET A 275 -8.07 1.63 -2.53
N ALA A 276 -7.33 1.24 -3.56
CA ALA A 276 -7.01 -0.17 -3.75
C ALA A 276 -5.80 -0.41 -4.67
N ASN A 277 -5.16 -1.55 -4.47
CA ASN A 277 -4.33 -2.19 -5.48
C ASN A 277 -4.91 -3.58 -5.77
N PRO A 278 -5.87 -3.69 -6.71
CA PRO A 278 -6.54 -4.95 -7.01
C PRO A 278 -5.62 -5.91 -7.77
N PRO A 279 -5.90 -7.21 -7.78
CA PRO A 279 -5.19 -8.14 -8.65
C PRO A 279 -5.50 -7.82 -10.12
N PHE A 280 -4.42 -7.66 -10.94
CA PHE A 280 -4.54 -7.32 -12.37
C PHE A 280 -4.81 -8.54 -13.23
N ASN A 281 -5.52 -8.32 -14.34
CA ASN A 281 -5.70 -9.30 -15.42
C ASN A 281 -6.25 -10.66 -14.95
N VAL A 282 -7.14 -10.64 -13.95
CA VAL A 282 -7.79 -11.88 -13.47
C VAL A 282 -8.79 -12.34 -14.49
N ASN A 283 -8.66 -13.61 -14.90
CA ASN A 283 -9.52 -14.27 -15.87
C ASN A 283 -10.56 -15.17 -15.18
N ARG A 284 -11.53 -15.65 -15.94
CA ARG A 284 -12.56 -16.61 -15.53
C ARG A 284 -13.48 -16.09 -14.43
N ILE A 285 -13.82 -14.80 -14.47
CA ILE A 285 -14.86 -14.25 -13.62
C ILE A 285 -16.22 -14.71 -14.16
N ASP A 286 -17.03 -15.33 -13.30
CA ASP A 286 -18.38 -15.75 -13.62
C ASP A 286 -19.32 -14.54 -13.73
N LYS A 287 -19.51 -14.07 -14.96
CA LYS A 287 -20.28 -12.85 -15.25
C LYS A 287 -21.78 -13.06 -15.11
N ASP A 288 -22.27 -14.29 -15.23
CA ASP A 288 -23.70 -14.59 -15.03
C ASP A 288 -24.11 -14.35 -13.58
N ARG A 289 -23.21 -14.57 -12.63
CA ARG A 289 -23.45 -14.27 -11.20
C ARG A 289 -23.54 -12.80 -10.87
N ILE A 290 -23.00 -11.92 -11.70
CA ILE A 290 -22.85 -10.48 -11.41
C ILE A 290 -23.57 -9.58 -12.43
N LYS A 291 -24.32 -10.15 -13.37
CA LYS A 291 -24.97 -9.40 -14.45
C LYS A 291 -25.98 -8.33 -13.97
N ASP A 292 -26.65 -8.60 -12.86
CA ASP A 292 -27.66 -7.73 -12.27
C ASP A 292 -27.14 -6.96 -11.03
N ASP A 293 -25.83 -6.99 -10.80
CA ASP A 293 -25.22 -6.34 -9.64
C ASP A 293 -25.10 -4.82 -9.86
N PRO A 294 -25.67 -3.99 -8.96
CA PRO A 294 -25.68 -2.54 -9.09
C PRO A 294 -24.29 -1.90 -9.05
N ARG A 295 -23.26 -2.65 -8.69
CA ARG A 295 -21.86 -2.18 -8.73
C ARG A 295 -21.33 -2.00 -10.14
N PHE A 296 -22.01 -2.50 -11.17
CA PHE A 296 -21.58 -2.42 -12.57
C PHE A 296 -22.49 -1.52 -13.44
N PRO A 297 -22.56 -0.20 -13.15
CA PRO A 297 -23.50 0.70 -13.79
C PRO A 297 -23.24 0.92 -15.29
N PHE A 298 -22.02 0.64 -15.76
CA PHE A 298 -21.63 0.83 -17.16
C PHE A 298 -21.74 -0.46 -18.00
N GLY A 299 -22.15 -1.57 -17.36
CA GLY A 299 -22.23 -2.90 -17.96
C GLY A 299 -20.98 -3.75 -17.71
N LEU A 300 -21.01 -5.02 -18.11
CA LEU A 300 -19.90 -5.94 -17.89
C LEU A 300 -18.97 -6.02 -19.13
N PRO A 301 -17.66 -6.13 -18.93
CA PRO A 301 -16.74 -6.33 -20.04
C PRO A 301 -16.98 -7.73 -20.67
N ARG A 302 -16.94 -7.82 -22.00
CA ARG A 302 -17.01 -9.11 -22.70
C ARG A 302 -15.66 -9.86 -22.61
N ALA A 303 -14.57 -9.12 -22.52
CA ALA A 303 -13.24 -9.68 -22.34
C ALA A 303 -13.16 -10.51 -21.05
N ASP A 304 -12.42 -11.59 -21.09
CA ASP A 304 -12.15 -12.41 -19.90
C ASP A 304 -11.02 -11.77 -19.07
N ASN A 305 -11.31 -10.56 -18.56
CA ASN A 305 -10.39 -9.75 -17.77
C ASN A 305 -11.15 -8.94 -16.73
N GLY A 306 -10.69 -8.99 -15.48
CA GLY A 306 -11.34 -8.36 -14.33
C GLY A 306 -11.04 -6.87 -14.13
N ASN A 307 -10.16 -6.24 -14.89
CA ASN A 307 -9.74 -4.86 -14.64
C ASN A 307 -10.92 -3.89 -14.62
N TYR A 308 -11.81 -3.96 -15.60
CA TYR A 308 -12.97 -3.08 -15.70
C TYR A 308 -14.15 -3.49 -14.78
N VAL A 309 -14.08 -4.65 -14.16
CA VAL A 309 -14.95 -5.01 -13.03
C VAL A 309 -14.48 -4.23 -11.80
N TRP A 310 -13.19 -4.24 -11.49
CA TRP A 310 -12.61 -3.47 -10.38
C TRP A 310 -12.85 -1.97 -10.50
N ILE A 311 -12.58 -1.37 -11.66
CA ILE A 311 -12.79 0.06 -11.89
C ILE A 311 -14.24 0.46 -11.55
N GLN A 312 -15.24 -0.36 -11.93
CA GLN A 312 -16.63 -0.08 -11.63
C GLN A 312 -16.98 -0.30 -10.16
N VAL A 313 -16.40 -1.29 -9.48
CA VAL A 313 -16.52 -1.47 -8.03
C VAL A 313 -16.07 -0.21 -7.30
N PHE A 314 -14.92 0.37 -7.68
CA PHE A 314 -14.41 1.60 -7.07
C PHE A 314 -15.33 2.79 -7.35
N TYR A 315 -15.72 2.98 -8.61
CA TYR A 315 -16.61 4.05 -9.00
C TYR A 315 -17.97 3.97 -8.29
N SER A 316 -18.60 2.79 -8.28
CA SER A 316 -19.94 2.61 -7.72
C SER A 316 -19.97 2.80 -6.20
N ALA A 317 -18.89 2.45 -5.50
CA ALA A 317 -18.79 2.59 -4.05
C ALA A 317 -18.74 4.06 -3.59
N LEU A 318 -18.27 4.97 -4.43
CA LEU A 318 -18.17 6.39 -4.11
C LEU A 318 -19.54 7.03 -3.93
N ASN A 319 -19.70 7.81 -2.86
CA ASN A 319 -20.80 8.75 -2.71
C ASN A 319 -20.67 9.91 -3.72
N GLU A 320 -21.61 10.84 -3.69
CA GLU A 320 -21.70 11.93 -4.67
C GLU A 320 -20.54 12.95 -4.62
N LYS A 321 -19.73 12.92 -3.57
CA LYS A 321 -18.54 13.78 -3.39
C LYS A 321 -17.25 12.96 -3.25
N GLY A 322 -17.37 11.64 -3.35
CA GLY A 322 -16.30 10.71 -3.04
C GLY A 322 -15.19 10.71 -4.09
N ARG A 323 -13.98 10.41 -3.62
CA ARG A 323 -12.78 10.27 -4.43
C ARG A 323 -12.24 8.84 -4.36
N ALA A 324 -11.78 8.31 -5.49
CA ALA A 324 -11.08 7.05 -5.53
C ALA A 324 -9.65 7.22 -6.08
N GLY A 325 -8.71 6.42 -5.58
CA GLY A 325 -7.37 6.30 -6.13
C GLY A 325 -6.90 4.85 -6.08
N PHE A 326 -6.49 4.31 -7.22
CA PHE A 326 -6.15 2.91 -7.31
C PHE A 326 -5.08 2.64 -8.36
N VAL A 327 -4.40 1.53 -8.17
CA VAL A 327 -3.39 1.05 -9.12
C VAL A 327 -4.08 0.25 -10.22
N MET A 328 -3.65 0.43 -11.47
CA MET A 328 -4.12 -0.36 -12.60
C MET A 328 -2.97 -0.69 -13.56
N ALA A 329 -3.06 -1.85 -14.19
CA ALA A 329 -2.14 -2.21 -15.26
C ALA A 329 -2.26 -1.20 -16.43
N ASN A 330 -1.15 -0.84 -17.06
CA ASN A 330 -1.14 0.12 -18.18
C ASN A 330 -2.08 -0.27 -19.31
N SER A 331 -2.26 -1.57 -19.57
CA SER A 331 -3.19 -2.09 -20.57
C SER A 331 -4.64 -1.64 -20.36
N GLY A 332 -5.04 -1.34 -19.11
CA GLY A 332 -6.35 -0.79 -18.78
C GLY A 332 -6.61 0.58 -19.42
N SER A 333 -5.60 1.40 -19.59
CA SER A 333 -5.72 2.77 -20.12
C SER A 333 -6.07 2.82 -21.62
N ASP A 334 -5.72 1.77 -22.38
CA ASP A 334 -5.90 1.69 -23.83
C ASP A 334 -6.71 0.46 -24.29
N ALA A 335 -7.35 -0.27 -23.38
CA ALA A 335 -8.16 -1.45 -23.68
C ALA A 335 -9.23 -1.14 -24.74
N ARG A 336 -9.51 -2.12 -25.60
CA ARG A 336 -10.43 -1.99 -26.75
C ARG A 336 -11.72 -2.77 -26.52
N GLY A 337 -12.64 -2.72 -27.47
CA GLY A 337 -13.90 -3.49 -27.45
C GLY A 337 -14.82 -3.05 -26.32
N SER A 338 -15.39 -3.99 -25.59
CA SER A 338 -16.35 -3.71 -24.50
C SER A 338 -15.76 -2.93 -23.33
N GLU A 339 -14.45 -3.06 -23.09
CA GLU A 339 -13.76 -2.29 -22.06
C GLU A 339 -13.62 -0.81 -22.46
N LEU A 340 -13.43 -0.52 -23.75
CA LEU A 340 -13.47 0.84 -24.28
C LEU A 340 -14.85 1.49 -24.02
N GLU A 341 -15.95 0.76 -24.22
CA GLU A 341 -17.30 1.31 -24.00
C GLU A 341 -17.54 1.64 -22.52
N ILE A 342 -17.03 0.83 -21.60
CA ILE A 342 -17.10 1.11 -20.17
C ILE A 342 -16.24 2.34 -19.84
N ARG A 343 -15.01 2.43 -20.37
CA ARG A 343 -14.11 3.57 -20.18
C ARG A 343 -14.73 4.87 -20.71
N LYS A 344 -15.32 4.82 -21.88
CA LYS A 344 -16.04 5.95 -22.48
C LYS A 344 -17.14 6.46 -21.53
N LYS A 345 -17.99 5.59 -21.02
CA LYS A 345 -19.06 5.95 -20.06
C LYS A 345 -18.51 6.52 -18.76
N LEU A 346 -17.41 5.96 -18.26
CA LEU A 346 -16.72 6.48 -17.07
C LEU A 346 -16.20 7.91 -17.30
N ILE A 347 -15.56 8.19 -18.44
CA ILE A 347 -15.08 9.53 -18.78
C ILE A 347 -16.27 10.48 -18.99
N GLN A 348 -17.31 10.05 -19.67
CA GLN A 348 -18.54 10.83 -19.89
C GLN A 348 -19.30 11.15 -18.61
N SER A 349 -19.16 10.32 -17.56
CA SER A 349 -19.72 10.63 -16.23
C SER A 349 -19.05 11.84 -15.55
N GLY A 350 -17.91 12.32 -16.07
CA GLY A 350 -17.12 13.41 -15.50
C GLY A 350 -16.30 13.01 -14.27
N ALA A 351 -16.30 11.74 -13.88
CA ALA A 351 -15.61 11.30 -12.66
C ALA A 351 -14.10 11.06 -12.84
N ALA A 352 -13.60 10.82 -14.06
CA ALA A 352 -12.17 10.68 -14.30
C ALA A 352 -11.46 12.01 -13.99
N ASP A 353 -10.50 12.01 -13.05
CA ASP A 353 -9.90 13.24 -12.50
C ASP A 353 -8.42 13.38 -12.81
N VAL A 354 -7.60 12.44 -12.33
CA VAL A 354 -6.15 12.45 -12.53
C VAL A 354 -5.67 11.06 -12.96
N MET A 355 -4.72 11.02 -13.88
CA MET A 355 -4.04 9.81 -14.34
C MET A 355 -2.53 9.99 -14.17
N VAL A 356 -1.87 9.11 -13.43
CA VAL A 356 -0.42 9.18 -13.20
C VAL A 356 0.26 7.94 -13.78
N ALA A 357 1.13 8.12 -14.77
CA ALA A 357 1.97 7.03 -15.27
C ALA A 357 3.16 6.83 -14.34
N VAL A 358 3.36 5.60 -13.86
CA VAL A 358 4.47 5.20 -13.00
C VAL A 358 5.40 4.27 -13.78
N GLY A 359 6.71 4.48 -13.66
CA GLY A 359 7.72 3.71 -14.34
C GLY A 359 7.79 2.24 -13.88
N SER A 360 8.67 1.49 -14.51
CA SER A 360 8.99 0.12 -14.12
C SER A 360 9.74 0.06 -12.78
N ASN A 361 9.85 -1.14 -12.21
CA ASN A 361 10.68 -1.42 -11.03
C ASN A 361 10.24 -0.75 -9.70
N PHE A 362 9.01 -0.25 -9.62
CA PHE A 362 8.44 0.19 -8.35
C PHE A 362 7.93 -1.00 -7.53
N PHE A 363 7.39 -2.03 -8.17
CA PHE A 363 6.90 -3.23 -7.49
C PHE A 363 8.02 -4.27 -7.34
N TYR A 364 8.14 -4.84 -6.14
CA TYR A 364 9.17 -5.86 -5.84
C TYR A 364 9.00 -7.16 -6.62
N THR A 365 7.78 -7.48 -7.05
CA THR A 365 7.45 -8.78 -7.68
C THR A 365 7.23 -8.70 -9.18
N VAL A 366 7.06 -7.52 -9.73
CA VAL A 366 6.83 -7.28 -11.16
C VAL A 366 7.57 -6.03 -11.62
N THR A 367 8.23 -6.15 -12.75
CA THR A 367 8.98 -5.04 -13.39
C THR A 367 8.09 -4.16 -14.26
N LEU A 368 6.80 -4.49 -14.40
CA LEU A 368 5.89 -3.80 -15.30
C LEU A 368 5.53 -2.41 -14.76
N PRO A 369 5.46 -1.40 -15.65
CA PRO A 369 4.92 -0.09 -15.29
C PRO A 369 3.42 -0.16 -15.01
N CYS A 370 2.91 0.76 -14.20
CA CYS A 370 1.49 0.87 -13.90
C CYS A 370 0.97 2.30 -14.08
N THR A 371 -0.33 2.45 -14.04
CA THR A 371 -1.00 3.75 -14.02
C THR A 371 -1.82 3.87 -12.75
N LEU A 372 -1.70 4.99 -12.05
CA LEU A 372 -2.59 5.33 -10.94
C LEU A 372 -3.79 6.11 -11.50
N TRP A 373 -4.97 5.63 -11.18
CA TRP A 373 -6.23 6.21 -11.61
C TRP A 373 -6.89 6.91 -10.43
N PHE A 374 -7.32 8.13 -10.66
CA PHE A 374 -8.06 8.90 -9.67
C PHE A 374 -9.42 9.31 -10.22
N LEU A 375 -10.46 9.03 -9.44
CA LEU A 375 -11.84 9.41 -9.73
C LEU A 375 -12.31 10.41 -8.67
N ASP A 376 -13.12 11.39 -9.09
CA ASP A 376 -13.75 12.40 -8.22
C ASP A 376 -15.19 12.63 -8.67
N LYS A 377 -16.17 12.08 -7.95
CA LYS A 377 -17.60 12.33 -8.23
C LYS A 377 -18.04 13.73 -7.81
N GLY A 378 -17.33 14.36 -6.88
CA GLY A 378 -17.58 15.75 -6.47
C GLY A 378 -17.19 16.80 -7.49
N LYS A 379 -16.45 16.42 -8.52
CA LYS A 379 -15.85 17.29 -9.53
C LYS A 379 -16.86 18.21 -10.25
N ALA A 380 -18.06 17.71 -10.52
CA ALA A 380 -19.13 18.47 -11.16
C ALA A 380 -19.82 19.50 -10.23
N ARG A 381 -19.71 19.32 -8.90
CA ARG A 381 -20.40 20.16 -7.89
C ARG A 381 -19.53 21.26 -7.30
N LEU A 382 -18.24 21.03 -7.25
CA LEU A 382 -17.31 22.09 -6.94
C LEU A 382 -17.31 23.03 -8.15
N HIS A 383 -18.13 24.06 -8.10
CA HIS A 383 -18.00 25.21 -8.98
C HIS A 383 -16.51 25.54 -8.93
N SER A 384 -15.84 25.26 -10.01
CA SER A 384 -14.42 25.51 -10.23
C SER A 384 -14.06 26.78 -9.47
N SER A 385 -13.03 26.72 -8.65
CA SER A 385 -12.38 27.93 -8.19
C SER A 385 -12.32 28.87 -9.41
N PRO A 386 -12.68 30.16 -9.28
CA PRO A 386 -12.57 31.09 -10.40
C PRO A 386 -11.23 31.01 -11.12
N GLN A 387 -10.18 30.57 -10.44
CA GLN A 387 -8.84 30.35 -10.95
C GLN A 387 -8.73 29.14 -11.91
N ALA A 388 -9.40 28.01 -11.63
CA ALA A 388 -9.39 26.87 -12.55
C ALA A 388 -10.18 27.14 -13.85
N LEU A 389 -11.27 27.93 -13.78
CA LEU A 389 -12.01 28.40 -14.94
C LEU A 389 -11.19 29.42 -15.77
N LEU A 390 -10.40 30.26 -15.11
CA LEU A 390 -9.58 31.31 -15.77
C LEU A 390 -8.40 30.73 -16.56
N LEU A 391 -7.88 29.57 -16.15
CA LEU A 391 -6.68 28.98 -16.75
C LEU A 391 -6.94 28.17 -18.02
N ILE A 392 -8.09 27.51 -18.16
CA ILE A 392 -8.36 26.56 -19.23
C ILE A 392 -9.65 26.91 -20.01
N GLY A 393 -10.49 27.79 -19.48
CA GLY A 393 -11.77 28.19 -20.11
C GLY A 393 -12.84 27.08 -20.18
N VAL A 394 -12.55 25.90 -19.57
CA VAL A 394 -13.43 24.72 -19.58
C VAL A 394 -13.67 24.26 -18.14
N PRO A 395 -14.89 23.88 -17.75
CA PRO A 395 -15.18 23.35 -16.42
C PRO A 395 -14.35 22.11 -16.11
N ARG A 396 -13.82 21.99 -14.89
CA ARG A 396 -13.00 20.85 -14.46
C ARG A 396 -13.67 19.50 -14.70
N GLN A 397 -15.01 19.41 -14.63
CA GLN A 397 -15.76 18.19 -14.92
C GLN A 397 -15.49 17.62 -16.33
N ASP A 398 -15.14 18.47 -17.28
CA ASP A 398 -14.90 18.11 -18.68
C ASP A 398 -13.42 17.98 -19.03
N THR A 399 -12.56 17.89 -18.02
CA THR A 399 -11.11 17.77 -18.19
C THR A 399 -10.55 16.61 -17.38
N VAL A 400 -9.38 16.10 -17.73
CA VAL A 400 -8.59 15.13 -16.97
C VAL A 400 -7.15 15.62 -16.91
N LEU A 401 -6.55 15.56 -15.73
CA LEU A 401 -5.12 15.81 -15.56
C LEU A 401 -4.34 14.52 -15.83
N PHE A 402 -3.37 14.61 -16.73
CA PHE A 402 -2.41 13.54 -17.00
C PHE A 402 -1.04 13.94 -16.44
N ILE A 403 -0.41 13.06 -15.68
CA ILE A 403 0.93 13.23 -15.11
C ILE A 403 1.81 12.06 -15.56
N ASP A 404 2.99 12.37 -16.08
CA ASP A 404 4.01 11.37 -16.40
C ASP A 404 5.11 11.35 -15.34
N ALA A 405 5.00 10.45 -14.38
CA ALA A 405 5.97 10.29 -13.31
C ALA A 405 7.00 9.16 -13.59
N ARG A 406 7.09 8.66 -14.85
CA ARG A 406 7.98 7.54 -15.18
C ARG A 406 9.47 7.87 -14.99
N HIS A 407 9.82 9.15 -15.07
CA HIS A 407 11.18 9.66 -14.91
C HIS A 407 11.44 10.26 -13.52
N ILE A 408 10.42 10.30 -12.66
CA ILE A 408 10.52 10.82 -11.30
C ILE A 408 10.67 9.63 -10.35
N TYR A 409 11.85 9.42 -9.80
CA TYR A 409 12.11 8.35 -8.84
C TYR A 409 13.46 8.52 -8.17
N ARG A 410 13.64 7.82 -7.06
CA ARG A 410 14.95 7.50 -6.49
C ARG A 410 15.27 6.03 -6.79
N GLN A 411 16.45 5.77 -7.33
CA GLN A 411 16.94 4.40 -7.50
C GLN A 411 17.41 3.88 -6.13
N VAL A 412 16.79 2.80 -5.65
CA VAL A 412 17.16 2.16 -4.37
C VAL A 412 18.26 1.13 -4.60
N ASP A 413 18.09 0.29 -5.62
CA ASP A 413 19.05 -0.69 -6.13
C ASP A 413 18.82 -0.94 -7.63
N ARG A 414 19.57 -1.87 -8.24
CA ARG A 414 19.44 -2.15 -9.68
C ARG A 414 18.02 -2.52 -10.13
N ALA A 415 17.21 -3.11 -9.25
CA ALA A 415 15.90 -3.65 -9.56
C ALA A 415 14.74 -2.84 -8.94
N HIS A 416 15.02 -1.87 -8.05
CA HIS A 416 13.98 -1.20 -7.28
C HIS A 416 14.08 0.32 -7.33
N ARG A 417 12.91 0.94 -7.49
CA ARG A 417 12.67 2.38 -7.51
C ARG A 417 11.61 2.76 -6.50
N GLU A 418 11.70 3.97 -5.98
CA GLU A 418 10.67 4.54 -5.11
C GLU A 418 10.53 6.03 -5.33
N PHE A 419 9.42 6.62 -4.88
CA PHE A 419 9.28 8.06 -4.75
C PHE A 419 9.84 8.52 -3.40
N THR A 420 10.62 9.60 -3.40
CA THR A 420 10.99 10.29 -2.16
C THR A 420 9.80 11.09 -1.60
N PRO A 421 9.81 11.48 -0.31
CA PRO A 421 8.75 12.34 0.23
C PRO A 421 8.56 13.64 -0.56
N ALA A 422 9.64 14.30 -0.98
CA ALA A 422 9.60 15.50 -1.80
C ALA A 422 8.94 15.26 -3.17
N GLN A 423 9.25 14.14 -3.82
CA GLN A 423 8.64 13.76 -5.11
C GLN A 423 7.15 13.44 -4.97
N ILE A 424 6.75 12.78 -3.87
CA ILE A 424 5.34 12.48 -3.58
C ILE A 424 4.56 13.77 -3.39
N GLU A 425 5.05 14.69 -2.55
CA GLU A 425 4.44 15.98 -2.29
C GLU A 425 4.38 16.83 -3.57
N TYR A 426 5.44 16.82 -4.38
CA TYR A 426 5.48 17.50 -5.67
C TYR A 426 4.39 17.01 -6.62
N LEU A 427 4.26 15.70 -6.84
CA LEU A 427 3.23 15.11 -7.71
C LEU A 427 1.81 15.37 -7.18
N ALA A 428 1.63 15.35 -5.85
CA ALA A 428 0.36 15.70 -5.22
C ALA A 428 0.03 17.19 -5.40
N ASN A 429 1.03 18.07 -5.30
CA ASN A 429 0.87 19.51 -5.53
C ASN A 429 0.46 19.84 -6.98
N VAL A 430 0.96 19.11 -7.97
CA VAL A 430 0.47 19.24 -9.38
C VAL A 430 -1.04 18.99 -9.43
N ALA A 431 -1.53 17.94 -8.74
CA ALA A 431 -2.97 17.66 -8.66
C ALA A 431 -3.74 18.73 -7.85
N ARG A 432 -3.15 19.27 -6.78
CA ARG A 432 -3.73 20.38 -6.00
C ARG A 432 -3.87 21.64 -6.83
N LEU A 433 -2.83 22.04 -7.55
CA LEU A 433 -2.88 23.19 -8.46
C LEU A 433 -3.97 23.03 -9.53
N TYR A 434 -4.09 21.85 -10.14
CA TYR A 434 -5.17 21.54 -11.08
C TYR A 434 -6.56 21.68 -10.45
N ARG A 435 -6.69 21.32 -9.17
CA ARG A 435 -7.94 21.45 -8.41
C ARG A 435 -8.19 22.86 -7.89
N GLY A 436 -7.21 23.78 -8.00
CA GLY A 436 -7.27 25.12 -7.45
C GLY A 436 -7.13 25.16 -5.93
N LEU A 437 -6.41 24.19 -5.37
CA LEU A 437 -6.09 24.09 -3.94
C LEU A 437 -4.71 24.65 -3.65
N GLU A 438 -4.47 25.03 -2.39
CA GLU A 438 -3.15 25.46 -1.93
C GLU A 438 -2.16 24.28 -1.93
N ILE A 439 -0.89 24.59 -2.26
CA ILE A 439 0.19 23.60 -2.23
C ILE A 439 0.70 23.38 -0.81
N GLU A 440 1.27 22.21 -0.55
CA GLU A 440 2.02 21.89 0.66
C GLU A 440 3.50 21.73 0.33
N THR A 441 4.39 22.19 1.22
CA THR A 441 5.85 22.13 1.03
C THR A 441 6.58 21.57 2.25
N THR A 442 5.85 20.88 3.13
CA THR A 442 6.36 20.37 4.41
C THR A 442 7.29 19.16 4.26
N GLN A 443 7.26 18.49 3.11
CA GLN A 443 8.05 17.30 2.84
C GLN A 443 9.21 17.52 1.84
N GLY A 444 9.46 18.80 1.49
CA GLY A 444 10.65 19.21 0.75
C GLY A 444 10.44 19.40 -0.76
N SER A 445 9.21 19.62 -1.24
CA SER A 445 8.92 19.82 -2.66
C SER A 445 9.18 21.24 -3.17
N SER A 446 9.57 22.19 -2.31
CA SER A 446 9.68 23.62 -2.66
C SER A 446 10.51 23.88 -3.91
N GLU A 447 11.70 23.30 -4.01
CA GLU A 447 12.60 23.50 -5.17
C GLU A 447 11.96 22.99 -6.47
N LEU A 448 11.34 21.79 -6.45
CA LEU A 448 10.65 21.21 -7.59
C LEU A 448 9.42 22.06 -8.01
N MET A 449 8.73 22.64 -7.04
CA MET A 449 7.60 23.53 -7.30
C MET A 449 8.06 24.86 -7.91
N GLU A 450 9.12 25.48 -7.38
CA GLU A 450 9.70 26.71 -7.94
C GLU A 450 10.20 26.54 -9.37
N GLU A 451 10.78 25.39 -9.71
CA GLU A 451 11.25 25.08 -11.06
C GLU A 451 10.13 25.09 -12.10
N HIS A 452 9.01 24.42 -11.77
CA HIS A 452 7.94 24.19 -12.75
C HIS A 452 6.71 25.10 -12.56
N PHE A 453 6.45 25.54 -11.34
CA PHE A 453 5.26 26.32 -10.95
C PHE A 453 5.61 27.52 -10.03
N PRO A 454 6.54 28.42 -10.46
CA PRO A 454 7.04 29.51 -9.61
C PRO A 454 5.95 30.46 -9.11
N ASP A 455 4.86 30.59 -9.88
CA ASP A 455 3.74 31.48 -9.54
C ASP A 455 2.68 30.80 -8.66
N GLY A 456 2.88 29.51 -8.28
CA GLY A 456 1.89 28.72 -7.53
C GLY A 456 0.58 28.48 -8.29
N VAL A 457 0.62 28.55 -9.61
CA VAL A 457 -0.53 28.39 -10.51
C VAL A 457 -0.27 27.22 -11.45
N TYR A 458 -1.31 26.41 -11.71
CA TYR A 458 -1.20 25.29 -12.66
C TYR A 458 -0.89 25.79 -14.08
N ARG A 459 0.02 25.10 -14.74
CA ARG A 459 0.28 25.19 -16.18
C ARG A 459 0.66 23.81 -16.72
N ASP A 460 0.41 23.59 -18.02
CA ASP A 460 0.91 22.40 -18.68
C ASP A 460 2.45 22.47 -18.75
N VAL A 461 3.10 21.36 -18.40
CA VAL A 461 4.56 21.21 -18.45
C VAL A 461 4.89 20.00 -19.32
N ALA A 462 5.54 20.23 -20.46
CA ALA A 462 5.93 19.16 -21.38
C ALA A 462 6.80 18.12 -20.66
N GLY A 463 6.49 16.84 -20.88
CA GLY A 463 7.17 15.72 -20.20
C GLY A 463 6.74 15.45 -18.75
N LEU A 464 5.96 16.34 -18.13
CA LEU A 464 5.50 16.20 -16.75
C LEU A 464 3.98 16.07 -16.63
N CYS A 465 3.24 17.10 -17.06
CA CYS A 465 1.79 17.11 -16.85
C CYS A 465 1.05 17.91 -17.91
N LYS A 466 -0.20 17.51 -18.17
CA LYS A 466 -1.11 18.22 -19.08
C LYS A 466 -2.57 18.02 -18.67
N VAL A 467 -3.35 19.10 -18.71
CA VAL A 467 -4.80 19.05 -18.63
C VAL A 467 -5.39 18.87 -20.02
N VAL A 468 -6.25 17.87 -20.17
CA VAL A 468 -6.84 17.50 -21.46
C VAL A 468 -8.36 17.53 -21.34
N THR A 469 -9.01 18.16 -22.32
CA THR A 469 -10.47 18.20 -22.40
C THR A 469 -11.05 16.85 -22.84
N ARG A 470 -12.29 16.59 -22.47
CA ARG A 470 -13.00 15.37 -22.86
C ARG A 470 -13.04 15.19 -24.38
N ASP A 471 -13.23 16.27 -25.15
CA ASP A 471 -13.25 16.23 -26.63
C ASP A 471 -11.90 15.78 -27.20
N ASN A 472 -10.81 16.25 -26.61
CA ASN A 472 -9.46 15.81 -26.99
C ASN A 472 -9.20 14.35 -26.61
N ILE A 473 -9.75 13.87 -25.48
CA ILE A 473 -9.67 12.46 -25.09
C ILE A 473 -10.49 11.60 -26.07
N GLU A 474 -11.66 12.07 -26.50
CA GLU A 474 -12.48 11.40 -27.53
C GLU A 474 -11.71 11.31 -28.85
N ALA A 475 -11.11 12.39 -29.30
CA ALA A 475 -10.30 12.43 -30.53
C ALA A 475 -9.11 11.46 -30.50
N GLN A 476 -8.60 11.13 -29.28
CA GLN A 476 -7.56 10.13 -29.07
C GLN A 476 -8.11 8.72 -28.74
N GLY A 477 -9.35 8.42 -29.15
CA GLY A 477 -9.97 7.11 -28.97
C GLY A 477 -10.26 6.76 -27.51
N TRP A 478 -10.57 7.77 -26.68
CA TRP A 478 -10.87 7.61 -25.25
C TRP A 478 -9.72 7.00 -24.43
N SER A 479 -8.48 7.17 -24.86
CA SER A 479 -7.30 6.72 -24.13
C SER A 479 -7.17 7.47 -22.79
N LEU A 480 -6.76 6.77 -21.75
CA LEU A 480 -6.37 7.34 -20.46
C LEU A 480 -4.86 7.15 -20.18
N ASN A 481 -4.07 6.93 -21.20
CA ASN A 481 -2.62 6.77 -21.09
C ASN A 481 -1.93 8.14 -21.08
N PRO A 482 -1.29 8.57 -19.98
CA PRO A 482 -0.62 9.87 -19.89
C PRO A 482 0.41 10.12 -21.00
N GLY A 483 1.13 9.09 -21.44
CA GLY A 483 2.15 9.20 -22.50
C GLY A 483 1.62 9.68 -23.86
N ARG A 484 0.30 9.67 -24.08
CA ARG A 484 -0.31 10.20 -25.32
C ARG A 484 -0.51 11.71 -25.29
N TYR A 485 -0.50 12.33 -24.11
CA TYR A 485 -0.92 13.72 -23.91
C TYR A 485 0.18 14.64 -23.45
N VAL A 486 1.04 14.15 -22.55
CA VAL A 486 1.99 14.98 -21.82
C VAL A 486 3.14 15.50 -22.69
N GLY A 487 3.40 14.83 -23.82
CA GLY A 487 4.53 15.18 -24.70
C GLY A 487 5.87 14.69 -24.17
N VAL A 488 6.93 15.18 -24.75
CA VAL A 488 8.32 14.88 -24.36
C VAL A 488 8.92 16.18 -23.83
N ALA A 489 9.58 16.13 -22.67
CA ALA A 489 10.40 17.25 -22.23
C ALA A 489 11.49 17.51 -23.29
N GLU A 490 11.76 18.76 -23.60
CA GLU A 490 12.99 19.12 -24.28
C GLU A 490 14.13 18.67 -23.35
N ARG A 491 14.77 17.56 -23.69
CA ARG A 491 16.01 17.19 -23.02
C ARG A 491 16.99 18.29 -23.34
N ALA A 492 17.55 18.94 -22.33
CA ALA A 492 18.86 19.54 -22.48
C ALA A 492 19.73 18.47 -23.15
N GLU A 493 20.37 18.81 -24.27
CA GLU A 493 21.30 17.90 -24.93
C GLU A 493 22.28 17.43 -23.86
N GLU A 494 22.07 16.21 -23.35
CA GLU A 494 23.10 15.54 -22.56
C GLU A 494 24.27 15.39 -23.53
N ASP A 495 25.35 16.07 -23.21
CA ASP A 495 26.62 16.07 -23.96
C ASP A 495 27.31 14.70 -23.78
N TYR A 496 26.62 13.65 -24.26
CA TYR A 496 27.24 12.33 -24.37
C TYR A 496 27.45 11.98 -25.83
N ASP A 497 28.62 11.44 -26.10
CA ASP A 497 28.92 10.92 -27.43
C ASP A 497 27.97 9.74 -27.71
N PHE A 498 27.04 9.93 -28.62
CA PHE A 498 26.07 8.91 -29.05
C PHE A 498 26.77 7.61 -29.48
N VAL A 499 27.94 7.71 -30.09
CA VAL A 499 28.72 6.55 -30.56
C VAL A 499 29.30 5.79 -29.36
N GLU A 500 29.81 6.50 -28.37
CA GLU A 500 30.34 5.91 -27.13
C GLU A 500 29.21 5.18 -26.38
N ARG A 501 28.07 5.82 -26.20
CA ARG A 501 26.92 5.20 -25.52
C ARG A 501 26.32 4.02 -26.27
N LEU A 502 26.25 4.10 -27.60
CA LEU A 502 25.81 2.99 -28.43
C LEU A 502 26.77 1.80 -28.33
N THR A 503 28.07 2.07 -28.26
CA THR A 503 29.12 1.06 -28.09
C THR A 503 28.99 0.36 -26.73
N GLU A 504 28.84 1.11 -25.63
CA GLU A 504 28.60 0.54 -24.30
C GLU A 504 27.35 -0.35 -24.27
N LEU A 505 26.23 0.10 -24.84
CA LEU A 505 25.00 -0.69 -24.90
C LEU A 505 25.15 -1.94 -25.76
N HIS A 506 25.94 -1.88 -26.80
CA HIS A 506 26.26 -3.04 -27.64
C HIS A 506 27.10 -4.07 -26.89
N GLU A 507 28.13 -3.63 -26.16
CA GLU A 507 28.94 -4.50 -25.30
C GLU A 507 28.09 -5.14 -24.19
N GLU A 508 27.21 -4.38 -23.54
CA GLU A 508 26.29 -4.91 -22.55
C GLU A 508 25.34 -5.97 -23.13
N LEU A 509 24.83 -5.74 -24.34
CA LEU A 509 23.99 -6.70 -25.05
C LEU A 509 24.74 -7.99 -25.38
N GLU A 510 26.01 -7.91 -25.81
CA GLU A 510 26.83 -9.09 -26.08
C GLU A 510 27.10 -9.91 -24.82
N VAL A 511 27.37 -9.25 -23.69
CA VAL A 511 27.53 -9.92 -22.38
C VAL A 511 26.24 -10.63 -21.98
N LEU A 512 25.08 -9.95 -22.05
CA LEU A 512 23.79 -10.54 -21.72
C LEU A 512 23.41 -11.72 -22.62
N ASN A 513 23.73 -11.65 -23.92
CA ASN A 513 23.53 -12.75 -24.85
C ASN A 513 24.42 -13.96 -24.51
N SER A 514 25.66 -13.73 -24.08
CA SER A 514 26.57 -14.78 -23.64
C SER A 514 26.04 -15.49 -22.37
N GLU A 515 25.59 -14.71 -21.38
CA GLU A 515 24.98 -15.24 -20.16
C GLU A 515 23.68 -16.02 -20.46
N ALA A 516 22.86 -15.54 -21.38
CA ALA A 516 21.64 -16.24 -21.80
C ALA A 516 21.98 -17.60 -22.44
N HIS A 517 23.02 -17.65 -23.25
CA HIS A 517 23.45 -18.89 -23.91
C HIS A 517 23.99 -19.91 -22.89
N GLU A 518 24.77 -19.46 -21.91
CA GLU A 518 25.23 -20.32 -20.81
C GLU A 518 24.05 -20.89 -19.98
N LEU A 519 23.04 -20.08 -19.73
CA LEU A 519 21.82 -20.51 -19.03
C LEU A 519 21.01 -21.51 -19.85
N GLU A 520 20.90 -21.33 -21.17
CA GLU A 520 20.25 -22.28 -22.08
C GLU A 520 20.97 -23.64 -22.07
N GLU A 521 22.30 -23.65 -22.11
CA GLU A 521 23.11 -24.88 -22.02
C GLU A 521 22.92 -25.60 -20.68
N GLN A 522 22.91 -24.83 -19.57
CA GLN A 522 22.65 -25.39 -18.23
C GLN A 522 21.24 -25.99 -18.12
N ILE A 523 20.21 -25.31 -18.65
CA ILE A 523 18.84 -25.81 -18.67
C ILE A 523 18.76 -27.10 -19.51
N SER A 524 19.37 -27.11 -20.69
CA SER A 524 19.41 -28.26 -21.56
C SER A 524 20.12 -29.46 -20.88
N GLY A 525 21.28 -29.21 -20.28
CA GLY A 525 22.04 -30.23 -19.54
C GLY A 525 21.30 -30.78 -18.33
N ASN A 526 20.59 -29.93 -17.58
CA ASN A 526 19.77 -30.35 -16.44
C ASN A 526 18.54 -31.15 -16.88
N THR A 527 17.92 -30.75 -17.99
CA THR A 527 16.77 -31.45 -18.56
C THR A 527 17.18 -32.85 -19.04
N THR A 528 18.33 -32.99 -19.71
CA THR A 528 18.88 -34.27 -20.13
C THR A 528 19.16 -35.19 -18.94
N LYS A 529 19.80 -34.71 -17.88
CA LYS A 529 20.05 -35.48 -16.65
C LYS A 529 18.77 -35.90 -15.95
N LEU A 530 17.72 -35.07 -15.96
CA LEU A 530 16.41 -35.42 -15.41
C LEU A 530 15.74 -36.54 -16.23
N LEU A 531 15.82 -36.45 -17.54
CA LEU A 531 15.26 -37.49 -18.44
C LEU A 531 16.00 -38.83 -18.29
N GLU A 532 17.33 -38.80 -18.17
CA GLU A 532 18.14 -39.99 -17.90
C GLU A 532 17.86 -40.62 -16.52
N ALA A 533 17.52 -39.82 -15.51
CA ALA A 533 17.17 -40.32 -14.17
C ALA A 533 15.75 -40.88 -14.07
N MET A 534 14.90 -40.61 -15.06
CA MET A 534 13.49 -41.06 -15.11
C MET A 534 13.28 -42.25 -16.06
N GLY A 535 14.27 -42.67 -16.86
CA GLY A 535 14.28 -43.86 -17.72
C GLY A 535 15.07 -44.99 -17.12
#